data_98bf7b51e5406d6660e78b2936e13880
#
_entry.id   98bf7b51e5406d6660e78b2936e13880
#
_cell.length_a   1.000
_cell.length_b   1.000
_cell.length_c   1.000
_cell.angle_alpha   90.00
_cell.angle_beta   90.00
_cell.angle_gamma   90.00
#
_symmetry.space_group_name_H-M   'P 1'
#
loop_
_entity.id
_entity.type
_entity.pdbx_description
1 polymer ?
#
loop_
_entity_poly.entity_id
_entity_poly.type
_entity_poly.pdbx_seq_one_letter_code
_entity_poly.pdbx_strand_id
1 'polypeptide(L)'
;MSKKKLVSLALGTSLVFSASFTGASAFAQSSDSITSKMDIHQKVMNIDKKGPSFLSGKLSKGIVKNDKDVRTFMKENKELFAIDPHSELTLLEKTTDDLGMSHYRFTQSVDGVPVEGAIFIVHTNKNNEVTATTGQLFKEASKKVTKTKSKINQKSATDLAWKHIGLSKADTVTGTQDVPAIDGKKDSNVESTNVKNDLVIHEKDGKFTLAYKVQLQFIEPYGANWQIYVDAKDGSIVEAFNAVTDAGTTGSGYGVLDDYKTLNTYSSNGTYYLFDVTKPMNGVIETFTARNGSSLPGVYSTDSNNSWTAYSQAADVDAHAYAGKVYDYYKNTHNRNSFDNNGATIRSTVHYGSNYNNAFWNGSQMVYGDGDGSTFTSLSGALDVVAHELTHAVTERTAGLQYQYQSGALNESFSDVFGYFLDPGDYLMGEDVYTPGISGDALRSLSNPPQYGQPAHMNNYVNTSSDNGGVHTNSGIPNKAAYNTISSIGKAKAEKIYYRALTVYLTPTSNFSYARAALLQSAADLYGNGSSTYNSVKAAWDAVGVY
;
A
#
# COMPACT_ATOMS: atom_id res chain seq x y z
N MET A 1 -20.03 41.39 -21.19
CA MET A 1 -20.63 40.41 -22.11
C MET A 1 -19.64 39.26 -22.25
N SER A 2 -19.81 38.22 -21.49
CA SER A 2 -18.92 37.05 -21.44
C SER A 2 -19.65 35.84 -22.00
N LYS A 3 -19.05 35.17 -22.99
CA LYS A 3 -19.62 33.98 -23.64
C LYS A 3 -19.29 32.75 -22.78
N LYS A 4 -20.30 32.17 -22.18
CA LYS A 4 -20.24 30.80 -21.60
C LYS A 4 -20.22 29.78 -22.75
N LYS A 5 -19.22 28.93 -22.80
CA LYS A 5 -19.23 27.73 -23.67
C LYS A 5 -19.89 26.58 -22.90
N LEU A 6 -21.04 26.16 -23.40
CA LEU A 6 -21.63 24.87 -23.06
C LEU A 6 -20.84 23.77 -23.76
N VAL A 7 -20.46 22.76 -23.01
CA VAL A 7 -19.97 21.49 -23.56
C VAL A 7 -21.15 20.52 -23.59
N SER A 8 -21.55 20.15 -24.79
CA SER A 8 -22.63 19.18 -25.02
C SER A 8 -22.13 17.76 -24.76
N LEU A 9 -22.85 17.06 -23.90
CA LEU A 9 -22.67 15.62 -23.65
C LEU A 9 -23.37 14.85 -24.80
N ALA A 10 -22.60 14.13 -25.60
CA ALA A 10 -23.15 13.22 -26.60
C ALA A 10 -23.49 11.87 -25.95
N LEU A 11 -24.79 11.54 -25.89
CA LEU A 11 -25.27 10.20 -25.58
C LEU A 11 -24.98 9.27 -26.74
N GLY A 12 -24.07 8.33 -26.56
CA GLY A 12 -23.90 7.19 -27.45
C GLY A 12 -24.80 6.03 -27.01
N THR A 13 -25.74 5.68 -27.84
CA THR A 13 -26.61 4.50 -27.66
C THR A 13 -25.80 3.22 -27.78
N SER A 14 -25.64 2.48 -26.69
CA SER A 14 -25.06 1.15 -26.68
C SER A 14 -26.15 0.11 -26.98
N LEU A 15 -25.95 -0.66 -28.04
CA LEU A 15 -26.70 -1.87 -28.31
C LEU A 15 -26.50 -2.91 -27.21
N VAL A 16 -27.61 -3.34 -26.64
CA VAL A 16 -27.67 -4.47 -25.70
C VAL A 16 -27.48 -5.76 -26.50
N PHE A 17 -26.32 -6.40 -26.33
CA PHE A 17 -26.15 -7.82 -26.64
C PHE A 17 -26.43 -8.62 -25.38
N SER A 18 -27.61 -9.19 -25.29
CA SER A 18 -27.98 -10.22 -24.33
C SER A 18 -27.27 -11.53 -24.68
N ALA A 19 -26.08 -11.77 -24.08
CA ALA A 19 -25.48 -13.09 -24.10
C ALA A 19 -25.95 -13.85 -22.87
N SER A 20 -26.78 -14.83 -23.08
CA SER A 20 -27.24 -15.80 -22.10
C SER A 20 -26.04 -16.60 -21.56
N PHE A 21 -25.60 -16.35 -20.33
CA PHE A 21 -24.62 -17.18 -19.64
C PHE A 21 -25.32 -18.42 -19.07
N THR A 22 -25.50 -19.44 -19.91
CA THR A 22 -25.65 -20.83 -19.47
C THR A 22 -24.31 -21.52 -19.69
N GLY A 23 -23.52 -21.71 -18.64
CA GLY A 23 -22.22 -22.36 -18.80
C GLY A 23 -21.32 -22.37 -17.56
N ALA A 24 -21.90 -22.54 -16.39
CA ALA A 24 -21.12 -22.77 -15.16
C ALA A 24 -20.94 -24.27 -14.88
N SER A 25 -20.35 -25.04 -15.78
CA SER A 25 -20.11 -26.48 -15.49
C SER A 25 -19.09 -27.18 -16.40
N ALA A 26 -18.12 -26.50 -16.99
CA ALA A 26 -17.18 -27.19 -17.89
C ALA A 26 -15.67 -26.98 -17.61
N PHE A 27 -15.26 -26.40 -16.48
CA PHE A 27 -13.83 -26.21 -16.18
C PHE A 27 -13.31 -26.90 -14.92
N ALA A 28 -14.06 -27.86 -14.37
CA ALA A 28 -13.64 -28.62 -13.18
C ALA A 28 -12.85 -29.92 -13.49
N GLN A 29 -12.71 -30.33 -14.74
CA GLN A 29 -12.35 -31.72 -15.05
C GLN A 29 -10.89 -32.03 -15.40
N SER A 30 -9.98 -31.04 -15.42
CA SER A 30 -8.54 -31.34 -15.61
C SER A 30 -7.65 -31.15 -14.37
N SER A 31 -8.21 -30.62 -13.26
CA SER A 31 -7.47 -30.42 -12.00
C SER A 31 -7.75 -31.47 -10.92
N ASP A 32 -8.75 -32.32 -11.10
CA ASP A 32 -9.23 -33.22 -10.05
C ASP A 32 -8.26 -34.35 -9.65
N SER A 33 -7.36 -34.77 -10.54
CA SER A 33 -6.40 -35.82 -10.22
C SER A 33 -5.27 -35.37 -9.27
N ILE A 34 -4.99 -34.06 -9.23
CA ILE A 34 -3.89 -33.49 -8.44
C ILE A 34 -4.39 -33.06 -7.06
N THR A 35 -5.59 -32.49 -7.03
CA THR A 35 -6.26 -32.03 -5.80
C THR A 35 -6.67 -33.20 -4.90
N SER A 36 -6.74 -34.42 -5.41
CA SER A 36 -7.06 -35.63 -4.61
C SER A 36 -6.06 -35.90 -3.47
N LYS A 37 -4.90 -35.26 -3.45
CA LYS A 37 -3.88 -35.38 -2.38
C LYS A 37 -3.94 -34.26 -1.34
N MET A 38 -4.63 -33.16 -1.63
CA MET A 38 -4.78 -31.99 -0.76
C MET A 38 -6.25 -31.79 -0.41
N ASP A 39 -6.51 -31.44 0.84
CA ASP A 39 -7.84 -30.97 1.26
C ASP A 39 -7.86 -29.43 1.11
N ILE A 40 -8.33 -28.95 -0.04
CA ILE A 40 -8.33 -27.54 -0.41
C ILE A 40 -9.68 -26.93 -0.01
N HIS A 41 -9.64 -25.96 0.90
CA HIS A 41 -10.80 -25.22 1.36
C HIS A 41 -11.08 -23.98 0.48
N GLN A 42 -10.01 -23.29 0.03
CA GLN A 42 -10.13 -22.13 -0.84
C GLN A 42 -9.06 -22.16 -1.93
N LYS A 43 -9.44 -21.71 -3.13
CA LYS A 43 -8.54 -21.59 -4.27
C LYS A 43 -8.90 -20.34 -5.07
N VAL A 44 -7.95 -19.41 -5.21
CA VAL A 44 -8.03 -18.26 -6.12
C VAL A 44 -6.98 -18.44 -7.20
N MET A 45 -7.36 -18.27 -8.45
CA MET A 45 -6.42 -18.30 -9.57
C MET A 45 -5.86 -16.91 -9.82
N ASN A 46 -4.62 -16.83 -10.26
CA ASN A 46 -4.04 -15.59 -10.76
C ASN A 46 -4.77 -15.09 -12.02
N ILE A 47 -4.52 -13.83 -12.40
CA ILE A 47 -5.25 -13.16 -13.50
C ILE A 47 -5.12 -13.92 -14.82
N ASP A 48 -3.95 -14.49 -15.11
CA ASP A 48 -3.69 -15.29 -16.30
C ASP A 48 -4.27 -16.71 -16.24
N LYS A 49 -4.90 -17.09 -15.12
CA LYS A 49 -5.49 -18.40 -14.81
C LYS A 49 -4.53 -19.59 -14.94
N LYS A 50 -3.21 -19.34 -15.00
CA LYS A 50 -2.21 -20.40 -15.18
C LYS A 50 -1.75 -21.03 -13.86
N GLY A 51 -2.07 -20.44 -12.72
CA GLY A 51 -1.73 -20.99 -11.41
C GLY A 51 -2.56 -20.39 -10.29
N PRO A 52 -2.57 -21.01 -9.10
CA PRO A 52 -3.22 -20.42 -7.95
C PRO A 52 -2.38 -19.27 -7.41
N SER A 53 -3.05 -18.16 -7.11
CA SER A 53 -2.48 -17.04 -6.33
C SER A 53 -2.78 -17.18 -4.84
N PHE A 54 -3.77 -18.00 -4.49
CA PHE A 54 -4.12 -18.35 -3.12
C PHE A 54 -4.63 -19.79 -3.06
N LEU A 55 -4.08 -20.57 -2.14
CA LEU A 55 -4.60 -21.86 -1.73
C LEU A 55 -4.66 -21.91 -0.21
N SER A 56 -5.73 -22.47 0.36
CA SER A 56 -5.76 -22.82 1.77
C SER A 56 -6.46 -24.15 2.01
N GLY A 57 -6.10 -24.79 3.14
CA GLY A 57 -6.60 -26.09 3.52
C GLY A 57 -5.53 -26.94 4.20
N LYS A 58 -5.66 -28.26 4.16
CA LYS A 58 -4.59 -29.17 4.55
C LYS A 58 -3.78 -29.51 3.30
N LEU A 59 -2.74 -28.72 3.03
CA LEU A 59 -2.00 -28.79 1.77
C LEU A 59 -0.81 -29.75 1.78
N SER A 60 -0.26 -30.09 2.95
CA SER A 60 0.83 -31.06 3.06
C SER A 60 0.44 -32.29 3.87
N LYS A 61 1.04 -33.42 3.53
CA LYS A 61 1.02 -34.66 4.35
C LYS A 61 2.20 -34.75 5.29
N GLY A 62 3.28 -34.03 4.95
CA GLY A 62 4.54 -34.01 5.68
C GLY A 62 4.71 -32.71 6.45
N ILE A 63 5.72 -32.70 7.29
CA ILE A 63 6.13 -31.58 8.13
C ILE A 63 7.14 -30.73 7.37
N VAL A 64 6.92 -29.42 7.33
CA VAL A 64 7.75 -28.43 6.65
C VAL A 64 8.41 -27.53 7.69
N LYS A 65 9.71 -27.72 7.98
CA LYS A 65 10.45 -27.01 9.04
C LYS A 65 11.44 -25.97 8.50
N ASN A 66 11.81 -26.08 7.25
CA ASN A 66 12.83 -25.24 6.61
C ASN A 66 12.53 -25.05 5.12
N ASP A 67 13.32 -24.21 4.44
CA ASP A 67 13.13 -23.90 3.02
C ASP A 67 13.32 -25.11 2.09
N LYS A 68 14.19 -26.06 2.46
CA LYS A 68 14.38 -27.29 1.70
C LYS A 68 13.10 -28.15 1.70
N ASP A 69 12.41 -28.22 2.84
CA ASP A 69 11.15 -28.95 2.94
C ASP A 69 10.05 -28.24 2.12
N VAL A 70 10.03 -26.89 2.13
CA VAL A 70 9.14 -26.09 1.26
C VAL A 70 9.36 -26.41 -0.21
N ARG A 71 10.63 -26.43 -0.66
CA ARG A 71 10.96 -26.75 -2.06
C ARG A 71 10.55 -28.17 -2.42
N THR A 72 10.71 -29.11 -1.50
CA THR A 72 10.25 -30.50 -1.68
C THR A 72 8.74 -30.56 -1.83
N PHE A 73 7.99 -29.89 -0.94
CA PHE A 73 6.54 -29.76 -1.03
C PHE A 73 6.09 -29.20 -2.39
N MET A 74 6.72 -28.12 -2.85
CA MET A 74 6.40 -27.51 -4.14
C MET A 74 6.74 -28.42 -5.32
N LYS A 75 7.86 -29.13 -5.25
CA LYS A 75 8.29 -30.09 -6.29
C LYS A 75 7.35 -31.29 -6.41
N GLU A 76 6.85 -31.78 -5.27
CA GLU A 76 5.86 -32.87 -5.24
C GLU A 76 4.51 -32.43 -5.84
N ASN A 77 4.24 -31.12 -5.82
CA ASN A 77 3.01 -30.50 -6.36
C ASN A 77 3.30 -29.60 -7.58
N LYS A 78 4.28 -29.99 -8.40
CA LYS A 78 4.79 -29.21 -9.55
C LYS A 78 3.71 -28.80 -10.56
N GLU A 79 2.62 -29.54 -10.65
CA GLU A 79 1.53 -29.25 -11.59
C GLU A 79 0.71 -28.03 -11.16
N LEU A 80 0.68 -27.73 -9.85
CA LEU A 80 0.08 -26.49 -9.33
C LEU A 80 1.01 -25.29 -9.52
N PHE A 81 2.27 -25.44 -9.15
CA PHE A 81 3.22 -24.33 -9.12
C PHE A 81 3.97 -24.15 -10.44
N ALA A 82 4.27 -25.25 -11.15
CA ALA A 82 4.86 -25.32 -12.51
C ALA A 82 6.14 -24.51 -12.73
N ILE A 83 6.96 -24.38 -11.70
CA ILE A 83 8.33 -23.87 -11.72
C ILE A 83 9.29 -24.90 -11.12
N ASP A 84 10.59 -24.73 -11.32
CA ASP A 84 11.57 -25.47 -10.54
C ASP A 84 11.90 -24.70 -9.24
N PRO A 85 11.41 -25.15 -8.07
CA PRO A 85 11.61 -24.40 -6.83
C PRO A 85 13.07 -24.35 -6.38
N HIS A 86 13.95 -25.22 -6.89
CA HIS A 86 15.37 -25.23 -6.52
C HIS A 86 16.17 -24.15 -7.26
N SER A 87 15.88 -23.93 -8.53
CA SER A 87 16.60 -22.95 -9.36
C SER A 87 15.88 -21.61 -9.48
N GLU A 88 14.54 -21.58 -9.36
CA GLU A 88 13.74 -20.40 -9.62
C GLU A 88 13.28 -19.64 -8.35
N LEU A 89 13.47 -20.19 -7.14
CA LEU A 89 13.10 -19.49 -5.91
C LEU A 89 14.30 -19.08 -5.08
N THR A 90 14.26 -17.87 -4.57
CA THR A 90 15.19 -17.36 -3.55
C THR A 90 14.41 -17.09 -2.28
N LEU A 91 14.80 -17.69 -1.15
CA LEU A 91 14.20 -17.39 0.14
C LEU A 91 14.61 -15.97 0.55
N LEU A 92 13.63 -15.11 0.80
CA LEU A 92 13.84 -13.75 1.31
C LEU A 92 13.89 -13.75 2.83
N GLU A 93 12.90 -14.41 3.44
CA GLU A 93 12.81 -14.48 4.91
C GLU A 93 11.97 -15.69 5.35
N LYS A 94 12.19 -16.09 6.61
CA LYS A 94 11.31 -16.96 7.38
C LYS A 94 10.93 -16.24 8.66
N THR A 95 9.64 -16.07 8.89
CA THR A 95 9.10 -15.52 10.14
C THR A 95 8.23 -16.55 10.85
N THR A 96 8.06 -16.38 12.15
CA THR A 96 7.06 -17.13 12.93
C THR A 96 6.26 -16.12 13.74
N ASP A 97 4.96 -16.17 13.59
CA ASP A 97 4.04 -15.25 14.25
C ASP A 97 3.66 -15.70 15.67
N ASP A 98 2.90 -14.85 16.37
CA ASP A 98 2.46 -15.09 17.75
C ASP A 98 1.47 -16.27 17.89
N LEU A 99 0.91 -16.76 16.76
CA LEU A 99 0.10 -17.99 16.73
C LEU A 99 0.95 -19.25 16.59
N GLY A 100 2.28 -19.11 16.46
CA GLY A 100 3.24 -20.18 16.23
C GLY A 100 3.22 -20.69 14.78
N MET A 101 2.65 -19.93 13.85
CA MET A 101 2.65 -20.23 12.43
C MET A 101 3.92 -19.71 11.77
N SER A 102 4.54 -20.48 10.87
CA SER A 102 5.72 -20.05 10.14
C SER A 102 5.38 -19.68 8.70
N HIS A 103 6.01 -18.61 8.22
CA HIS A 103 5.82 -18.03 6.90
C HIS A 103 7.16 -18.00 6.17
N TYR A 104 7.24 -18.70 5.04
CA TYR A 104 8.42 -18.75 4.20
C TYR A 104 8.17 -17.90 2.96
N ARG A 105 8.79 -16.72 2.89
CA ARG A 105 8.63 -15.75 1.83
C ARG A 105 9.75 -15.89 0.79
N PHE A 106 9.37 -16.12 -0.45
CA PHE A 106 10.29 -16.28 -1.57
C PHE A 106 10.03 -15.22 -2.63
N THR A 107 11.08 -14.89 -3.38
CA THR A 107 10.96 -14.28 -4.70
C THR A 107 11.30 -15.30 -5.78
N GLN A 108 10.58 -15.26 -6.91
CA GLN A 108 10.99 -16.02 -8.09
C GLN A 108 12.09 -15.26 -8.82
N SER A 109 13.08 -16.00 -9.32
CA SER A 109 14.18 -15.45 -10.09
C SER A 109 14.53 -16.35 -11.29
N VAL A 110 15.12 -15.76 -12.32
CA VAL A 110 15.71 -16.49 -13.45
C VAL A 110 17.19 -16.13 -13.50
N ASP A 111 18.06 -17.12 -13.37
CA ASP A 111 19.53 -16.93 -13.26
C ASP A 111 19.91 -15.87 -12.20
N GLY A 112 19.19 -15.83 -11.08
CA GLY A 112 19.42 -14.90 -9.99
C GLY A 112 18.81 -13.51 -10.18
N VAL A 113 18.20 -13.19 -11.33
CA VAL A 113 17.49 -11.93 -11.55
C VAL A 113 16.02 -12.10 -11.08
N PRO A 114 15.54 -11.28 -10.13
CA PRO A 114 14.20 -11.41 -9.61
C PRO A 114 13.14 -11.09 -10.68
N VAL A 115 12.04 -11.84 -10.64
CA VAL A 115 10.84 -11.55 -11.43
C VAL A 115 9.99 -10.58 -10.62
N GLU A 116 9.74 -9.41 -11.17
CA GLU A 116 8.99 -8.33 -10.50
C GLU A 116 7.58 -8.80 -10.13
N GLY A 117 7.16 -8.52 -8.89
CA GLY A 117 5.86 -8.95 -8.38
C GLY A 117 5.74 -10.45 -8.08
N ALA A 118 6.76 -11.25 -8.36
CA ALA A 118 6.77 -12.69 -8.11
C ALA A 118 7.15 -13.01 -6.65
N ILE A 119 6.33 -12.56 -5.73
CA ILE A 119 6.44 -12.96 -4.33
C ILE A 119 5.53 -14.16 -4.09
N PHE A 120 6.08 -15.18 -3.45
CA PHE A 120 5.35 -16.39 -3.09
C PHE A 120 5.64 -16.77 -1.64
N ILE A 121 4.60 -17.06 -0.88
CA ILE A 121 4.70 -17.35 0.55
C ILE A 121 4.06 -18.71 0.83
N VAL A 122 4.75 -19.54 1.58
CA VAL A 122 4.22 -20.81 2.10
C VAL A 122 4.02 -20.66 3.60
N HIS A 123 2.79 -20.92 4.05
CA HIS A 123 2.39 -20.78 5.45
C HIS A 123 2.22 -22.16 6.07
N THR A 124 2.79 -22.33 7.27
CA THR A 124 2.63 -23.57 8.05
C THR A 124 1.97 -23.25 9.39
N ASN A 125 1.17 -24.17 9.88
CA ASN A 125 0.63 -24.09 11.24
C ASN A 125 1.71 -24.43 12.29
N LYS A 126 1.36 -24.34 13.58
CA LYS A 126 2.24 -24.67 14.71
C LYS A 126 2.76 -26.12 14.70
N ASN A 127 2.10 -27.01 13.96
CA ASN A 127 2.54 -28.40 13.76
C ASN A 127 3.46 -28.54 12.53
N ASN A 128 3.83 -27.45 11.87
CA ASN A 128 4.62 -27.40 10.64
C ASN A 128 3.93 -28.06 9.43
N GLU A 129 2.60 -28.14 9.40
CA GLU A 129 1.83 -28.57 8.23
C GLU A 129 1.53 -27.35 7.35
N VAL A 130 1.64 -27.49 6.02
CA VAL A 130 1.29 -26.39 5.09
C VAL A 130 -0.22 -26.21 5.06
N THR A 131 -0.66 -25.00 5.44
CA THR A 131 -2.08 -24.63 5.53
C THR A 131 -2.50 -23.60 4.49
N ALA A 132 -1.56 -22.83 3.96
CA ALA A 132 -1.84 -21.93 2.86
C ALA A 132 -0.60 -21.69 1.99
N THR A 133 -0.84 -21.32 0.74
CA THR A 133 0.16 -20.69 -0.11
C THR A 133 -0.43 -19.43 -0.73
N THR A 134 0.37 -18.35 -0.80
CA THR A 134 -0.07 -17.05 -1.30
C THR A 134 0.96 -16.45 -2.23
N GLY A 135 0.51 -15.61 -3.15
CA GLY A 135 1.37 -14.89 -4.07
C GLY A 135 1.32 -15.39 -5.50
N GLN A 136 2.19 -14.85 -6.33
CA GLN A 136 2.20 -15.12 -7.75
C GLN A 136 3.52 -15.77 -8.18
N LEU A 137 3.41 -16.79 -9.03
CA LEU A 137 4.52 -17.40 -9.75
C LEU A 137 4.27 -17.30 -11.25
N PHE A 138 5.26 -16.86 -11.98
CA PHE A 138 5.21 -16.70 -13.42
C PHE A 138 5.82 -17.93 -14.12
N LYS A 139 5.00 -18.90 -14.47
CA LYS A 139 5.39 -20.18 -15.06
C LYS A 139 6.16 -20.08 -16.39
N GLU A 140 6.02 -18.96 -17.07
CA GLU A 140 6.64 -18.71 -18.37
C GLU A 140 7.92 -17.86 -18.28
N ALA A 141 8.25 -17.30 -17.10
CA ALA A 141 9.37 -16.37 -16.97
C ALA A 141 10.69 -16.98 -17.41
N SER A 142 11.08 -18.13 -16.86
CA SER A 142 12.32 -18.84 -17.20
C SER A 142 12.34 -19.38 -18.64
N LYS A 143 11.17 -19.62 -19.24
CA LYS A 143 11.08 -20.07 -20.64
C LYS A 143 11.23 -18.92 -21.64
N LYS A 144 10.72 -17.72 -21.27
CA LYS A 144 10.70 -16.54 -22.16
C LYS A 144 11.94 -15.66 -21.99
N VAL A 145 12.53 -15.61 -20.80
CA VAL A 145 13.78 -14.90 -20.53
C VAL A 145 14.91 -15.91 -20.41
N THR A 146 15.57 -16.18 -21.51
CA THR A 146 16.69 -17.15 -21.58
C THR A 146 18.07 -16.51 -21.46
N LYS A 147 18.15 -15.18 -21.37
CA LYS A 147 19.38 -14.42 -21.20
C LYS A 147 19.14 -13.28 -20.22
N THR A 148 19.85 -13.32 -19.12
CA THR A 148 19.76 -12.37 -18.02
C THR A 148 20.93 -11.38 -18.00
N LYS A 149 21.78 -11.39 -19.04
CA LYS A 149 22.85 -10.41 -19.19
C LYS A 149 22.34 -9.15 -19.90
N SER A 150 22.41 -8.02 -19.20
CA SER A 150 22.09 -6.71 -19.75
C SER A 150 23.09 -6.26 -20.81
N LYS A 151 22.64 -5.45 -21.77
CA LYS A 151 23.50 -4.78 -22.77
C LYS A 151 23.76 -3.32 -22.41
N ILE A 152 22.89 -2.69 -21.66
CA ILE A 152 23.11 -1.37 -21.07
C ILE A 152 23.47 -1.52 -19.58
N ASN A 153 24.04 -0.50 -18.98
CA ASN A 153 24.37 -0.52 -17.55
C ASN A 153 23.34 0.29 -16.73
N GLN A 154 23.41 0.16 -15.41
CA GLN A 154 22.53 0.86 -14.48
C GLN A 154 22.55 2.39 -14.68
N LYS A 155 23.73 2.98 -14.91
CA LYS A 155 23.85 4.42 -15.13
C LYS A 155 23.07 4.85 -16.37
N SER A 156 23.27 4.14 -17.50
CA SER A 156 22.54 4.43 -18.74
C SER A 156 21.04 4.29 -18.57
N ALA A 157 20.56 3.28 -17.84
CA ALA A 157 19.15 3.10 -17.54
C ALA A 157 18.60 4.26 -16.71
N THR A 158 19.36 4.71 -15.72
CA THR A 158 19.00 5.88 -14.90
C THR A 158 18.92 7.17 -15.74
N ASP A 159 19.92 7.41 -16.61
CA ASP A 159 19.93 8.57 -17.50
C ASP A 159 18.72 8.57 -18.46
N LEU A 160 18.36 7.38 -18.97
CA LEU A 160 17.16 7.22 -19.81
C LEU A 160 15.86 7.44 -19.04
N ALA A 161 15.79 7.01 -17.79
CA ALA A 161 14.63 7.25 -16.94
C ALA A 161 14.42 8.75 -16.66
N TRP A 162 15.47 9.49 -16.33
CA TRP A 162 15.42 10.94 -16.19
C TRP A 162 14.99 11.63 -17.48
N LYS A 163 15.56 11.22 -18.60
CA LYS A 163 15.19 11.75 -19.92
C LYS A 163 13.71 11.49 -20.25
N HIS A 164 13.18 10.34 -19.86
CA HIS A 164 11.77 9.98 -20.11
C HIS A 164 10.80 10.94 -19.44
N ILE A 165 11.09 11.34 -18.20
CA ILE A 165 10.24 12.30 -17.47
C ILE A 165 10.56 13.77 -17.80
N GLY A 166 11.51 14.03 -18.67
CA GLY A 166 11.90 15.38 -19.11
C GLY A 166 12.64 16.19 -18.05
N LEU A 167 13.26 15.52 -17.08
CA LEU A 167 14.00 16.14 -15.97
C LEU A 167 15.40 15.55 -15.89
N SER A 168 16.26 16.21 -15.12
CA SER A 168 17.54 15.69 -14.65
C SER A 168 17.60 15.74 -13.13
N LYS A 169 18.56 15.06 -12.54
CA LYS A 169 18.77 15.14 -11.09
C LYS A 169 19.01 16.57 -10.59
N ALA A 170 19.57 17.44 -11.42
CA ALA A 170 19.82 18.84 -11.09
C ALA A 170 18.54 19.70 -11.09
N ASP A 171 17.50 19.25 -11.80
CA ASP A 171 16.20 19.94 -11.87
C ASP A 171 15.29 19.56 -10.71
N THR A 172 15.73 18.67 -9.82
CA THR A 172 14.91 18.12 -8.77
C THR A 172 15.50 18.39 -7.39
N VAL A 173 14.63 18.70 -6.43
CA VAL A 173 15.01 18.76 -5.02
C VAL A 173 14.69 17.43 -4.36
N THR A 174 15.71 16.87 -3.78
CA THR A 174 15.66 15.62 -3.05
C THR A 174 16.00 15.95 -1.62
N GLY A 175 15.00 15.90 -0.75
CA GLY A 175 15.04 16.41 0.60
C GLY A 175 16.09 15.81 1.54
N THR A 176 17.35 16.03 1.23
CA THR A 176 18.44 15.76 2.17
C THR A 176 19.34 16.98 2.25
N GLN A 177 18.90 17.94 3.03
CA GLN A 177 19.88 18.77 3.72
C GLN A 177 20.37 17.96 4.92
N ASP A 178 21.66 18.05 5.25
CA ASP A 178 22.21 17.50 6.49
C ASP A 178 21.45 18.10 7.66
N VAL A 179 20.46 17.38 8.15
CA VAL A 179 19.72 17.78 9.33
C VAL A 179 20.67 17.56 10.50
N PRO A 180 20.98 18.59 11.31
CA PRO A 180 21.87 18.41 12.45
C PRO A 180 21.35 17.32 13.37
N ALA A 181 22.23 16.41 13.76
CA ALA A 181 21.86 15.38 14.74
C ALA A 181 21.47 16.06 16.05
N ILE A 182 20.24 15.86 16.50
CA ILE A 182 19.78 16.30 17.81
C ILE A 182 20.05 15.15 18.79
N ASP A 183 20.77 15.47 19.85
CA ASP A 183 21.10 14.54 20.96
C ASP A 183 21.82 13.24 20.50
N GLY A 184 22.68 13.32 19.49
CA GLY A 184 23.48 12.18 19.04
C GLY A 184 22.69 11.03 18.38
N LYS A 185 21.38 11.13 18.31
CA LYS A 185 20.55 10.19 17.52
C LYS A 185 20.61 10.61 16.07
N LYS A 186 21.45 9.92 15.31
CA LYS A 186 21.44 10.03 13.84
C LYS A 186 20.22 9.31 13.29
N ASP A 187 19.53 9.94 12.37
CA ASP A 187 18.61 9.24 11.48
C ASP A 187 19.43 8.31 10.57
N SER A 188 19.66 7.08 11.04
CA SER A 188 20.46 6.10 10.33
C SER A 188 19.73 5.45 9.15
N ASN A 189 18.45 5.74 8.96
CA ASN A 189 17.59 5.06 7.98
C ASN A 189 17.10 5.94 6.85
N VAL A 190 17.45 7.23 6.84
CA VAL A 190 17.21 8.04 5.65
C VAL A 190 18.31 7.74 4.64
N GLU A 191 18.11 6.68 3.88
CA GLU A 191 18.85 6.56 2.63
C GLU A 191 18.49 7.76 1.76
N SER A 192 19.44 8.65 1.64
CA SER A 192 19.37 9.84 0.75
C SER A 192 19.37 9.46 -0.74
N THR A 193 19.07 8.23 -1.07
CA THR A 193 19.03 7.73 -2.43
C THR A 193 17.68 7.98 -3.06
N ASN A 194 17.58 9.12 -3.67
CA ASN A 194 16.48 9.51 -4.54
C ASN A 194 16.38 8.66 -5.80
N VAL A 195 17.33 7.76 -6.02
CA VAL A 195 17.40 6.89 -7.18
C VAL A 195 17.73 5.49 -6.71
N LYS A 196 16.80 4.55 -6.90
CA LYS A 196 17.06 3.12 -6.83
C LYS A 196 17.05 2.57 -8.26
N ASN A 197 17.86 1.57 -8.52
CA ASN A 197 17.94 0.96 -9.84
C ASN A 197 18.33 -0.51 -9.70
N ASP A 198 17.37 -1.38 -9.94
CA ASP A 198 17.52 -2.82 -9.80
C ASP A 198 17.27 -3.52 -11.15
N LEU A 199 18.09 -4.53 -11.46
CA LEU A 199 17.83 -5.39 -12.61
C LEU A 199 16.77 -6.41 -12.25
N VAL A 200 15.66 -6.42 -13.01
CA VAL A 200 14.51 -7.28 -12.78
C VAL A 200 14.02 -7.90 -14.09
N ILE A 201 13.21 -8.93 -13.98
CA ILE A 201 12.38 -9.40 -15.09
C ILE A 201 10.99 -8.83 -14.87
N HIS A 202 10.61 -7.88 -15.71
CA HIS A 202 9.31 -7.22 -15.67
C HIS A 202 8.32 -7.92 -16.61
N GLU A 203 7.13 -8.19 -16.10
CA GLU A 203 6.02 -8.75 -16.88
C GLU A 203 4.99 -7.65 -17.17
N LYS A 204 4.66 -7.50 -18.44
CA LYS A 204 3.59 -6.62 -18.90
C LYS A 204 2.85 -7.29 -20.05
N ASP A 205 1.53 -7.43 -19.92
CA ASP A 205 0.64 -7.98 -20.96
C ASP A 205 1.09 -9.36 -21.48
N GLY A 206 1.59 -10.22 -20.61
CA GLY A 206 2.11 -11.56 -20.95
C GLY A 206 3.50 -11.57 -21.57
N LYS A 207 4.15 -10.42 -21.71
CA LYS A 207 5.52 -10.28 -22.20
C LYS A 207 6.47 -10.12 -21.01
N PHE A 208 7.50 -10.95 -20.95
CA PHE A 208 8.59 -10.85 -19.98
C PHE A 208 9.79 -10.13 -20.59
N THR A 209 10.26 -9.10 -19.93
CA THR A 209 11.38 -8.26 -20.38
C THR A 209 12.42 -8.16 -19.27
N LEU A 210 13.68 -8.41 -19.59
CA LEU A 210 14.79 -8.05 -18.70
C LEU A 210 14.91 -6.53 -18.70
N ALA A 211 14.65 -5.90 -17.57
CA ALA A 211 14.58 -4.45 -17.44
C ALA A 211 15.32 -3.96 -16.20
N TYR A 212 15.79 -2.73 -16.25
CA TYR A 212 16.16 -1.99 -15.07
C TYR A 212 14.91 -1.29 -14.52
N LYS A 213 14.52 -1.61 -13.30
CA LYS A 213 13.54 -0.85 -12.54
C LYS A 213 14.23 0.33 -11.90
N VAL A 214 14.02 1.50 -12.47
CA VAL A 214 14.55 2.77 -11.96
C VAL A 214 13.45 3.46 -11.16
N GLN A 215 13.70 3.67 -9.88
CA GLN A 215 12.84 4.47 -9.02
C GLN A 215 13.46 5.84 -8.85
N LEU A 216 12.71 6.90 -9.18
CA LEU A 216 13.11 8.29 -9.02
C LEU A 216 12.16 8.95 -8.02
N GLN A 217 12.71 9.33 -6.87
CA GLN A 217 11.94 10.03 -5.83
C GLN A 217 12.42 11.47 -5.70
N PHE A 218 11.52 12.40 -5.84
CA PHE A 218 11.76 13.83 -5.65
C PHE A 218 10.44 14.54 -5.35
N ILE A 219 10.53 15.83 -5.04
CA ILE A 219 9.35 16.59 -4.67
C ILE A 219 9.24 17.88 -5.44
N GLU A 220 10.34 18.43 -5.90
CA GLU A 220 10.33 19.49 -6.89
C GLU A 220 10.73 18.94 -8.26
N PRO A 221 10.07 19.38 -9.32
CA PRO A 221 9.02 20.40 -9.42
C PRO A 221 7.59 19.91 -9.07
N TYR A 222 7.44 18.66 -8.71
CA TYR A 222 6.18 18.03 -8.24
C TYR A 222 6.50 16.79 -7.41
N GLY A 223 5.57 16.35 -6.56
CA GLY A 223 5.72 15.10 -5.81
C GLY A 223 5.88 13.90 -6.74
N ALA A 224 6.94 13.13 -6.60
CA ALA A 224 7.23 12.02 -7.49
C ALA A 224 7.84 10.81 -6.78
N ASN A 225 7.31 9.66 -7.15
CA ASN A 225 7.87 8.34 -6.90
C ASN A 225 7.76 7.52 -8.20
N TRP A 226 8.50 7.95 -9.21
CA TRP A 226 8.47 7.31 -10.50
C TRP A 226 9.01 5.89 -10.43
N GLN A 227 8.26 4.95 -10.98
CA GLN A 227 8.67 3.58 -11.25
C GLN A 227 8.82 3.45 -12.77
N ILE A 228 10.05 3.31 -13.25
CA ILE A 228 10.36 3.31 -14.68
C ILE A 228 11.12 2.04 -15.02
N TYR A 229 10.55 1.24 -15.93
CA TYR A 229 11.17 0.00 -16.41
C TYR A 229 11.83 0.25 -17.75
N VAL A 230 13.16 0.17 -17.76
CA VAL A 230 14.00 0.40 -18.94
C VAL A 230 14.50 -0.94 -19.46
N ASP A 231 14.16 -1.31 -20.70
CA ASP A 231 14.64 -2.57 -21.30
C ASP A 231 16.17 -2.65 -21.25
N ALA A 232 16.68 -3.67 -20.58
CA ALA A 232 18.11 -3.86 -20.35
C ALA A 232 18.89 -4.22 -21.63
N LYS A 233 18.18 -4.49 -22.74
CA LYS A 233 18.75 -4.85 -24.03
C LYS A 233 18.97 -3.64 -24.94
N ASP A 234 18.02 -2.72 -25.00
CA ASP A 234 18.04 -1.61 -25.97
C ASP A 234 17.76 -0.23 -25.37
N GLY A 235 17.40 -0.16 -24.10
CA GLY A 235 17.12 1.10 -23.38
C GLY A 235 15.74 1.70 -23.65
N SER A 236 14.86 1.01 -24.34
CA SER A 236 13.48 1.46 -24.51
C SER A 236 12.72 1.44 -23.17
N ILE A 237 11.77 2.37 -23.02
CA ILE A 237 10.90 2.38 -21.83
C ILE A 237 9.80 1.35 -22.02
N VAL A 238 9.79 0.33 -21.17
CA VAL A 238 8.77 -0.73 -21.17
C VAL A 238 7.51 -0.25 -20.47
N GLU A 239 7.69 0.41 -19.34
CA GLU A 239 6.62 0.98 -18.52
C GLU A 239 7.15 2.14 -17.69
N ALA A 240 6.31 3.11 -17.42
CA ALA A 240 6.60 4.21 -16.50
C ALA A 240 5.31 4.71 -15.87
N PHE A 241 5.30 4.86 -14.56
CA PHE A 241 4.19 5.47 -13.82
C PHE A 241 4.72 6.19 -12.57
N ASN A 242 4.00 7.22 -12.13
CA ASN A 242 4.28 7.88 -10.88
C ASN A 242 3.44 7.22 -9.78
N ALA A 243 4.10 6.58 -8.83
CA ALA A 243 3.50 5.89 -7.69
C ALA A 243 3.46 6.80 -6.44
N VAL A 244 3.26 8.12 -6.62
CA VAL A 244 2.93 8.98 -5.48
C VAL A 244 1.56 8.55 -4.97
N THR A 245 1.50 8.26 -3.71
CA THR A 245 0.25 7.92 -3.03
C THR A 245 -0.35 9.21 -2.53
N ASP A 246 -1.39 9.69 -3.20
CA ASP A 246 -2.14 10.88 -2.83
C ASP A 246 -3.34 10.46 -1.99
N ALA A 247 -3.45 10.98 -0.77
CA ALA A 247 -4.73 11.03 -0.09
C ALA A 247 -5.28 12.42 -0.29
N GLY A 248 -6.35 12.55 -0.89
CA GLY A 248 -7.02 13.84 -0.92
C GLY A 248 -7.36 14.33 0.47
N THR A 249 -6.78 15.36 0.90
CA THR A 249 -7.22 16.57 1.55
C THR A 249 -7.40 16.72 3.04
N THR A 250 -6.92 17.64 3.52
CA THR A 250 -7.01 18.92 4.17
C THR A 250 -7.35 19.03 5.62
N GLY A 251 -6.78 19.76 6.31
CA GLY A 251 -6.53 20.55 7.30
C GLY A 251 -6.73 21.08 8.52
N SER A 252 -6.40 21.70 9.44
CA SER A 252 -6.05 22.15 10.53
C SER A 252 -5.89 23.03 11.63
N GLY A 253 -5.86 23.54 12.68
CA GLY A 253 -5.24 24.07 13.54
C GLY A 253 -5.26 24.63 14.86
N TYR A 254 -4.70 24.75 15.86
CA TYR A 254 -4.61 24.62 17.26
C TYR A 254 -4.89 23.21 17.59
N GLY A 255 -4.26 22.32 17.29
CA GLY A 255 -4.67 21.59 16.24
C GLY A 255 -5.65 22.40 15.39
N VAL A 256 -5.96 22.23 14.27
CA VAL A 256 -6.79 22.88 13.31
C VAL A 256 -8.24 22.94 13.73
N LEU A 257 -8.66 22.04 14.54
CA LEU A 257 -10.01 21.98 15.08
C LEU A 257 -10.07 22.66 16.47
N ASP A 258 -9.16 23.60 16.76
CA ASP A 258 -9.06 24.27 18.06
C ASP A 258 -8.91 23.29 19.26
N ASP A 259 -8.46 22.07 19.03
CA ASP A 259 -8.27 21.08 20.07
C ASP A 259 -6.87 21.15 20.68
N TYR A 260 -6.81 21.17 21.99
CA TYR A 260 -5.53 21.24 22.73
C TYR A 260 -4.85 19.87 22.75
N LYS A 261 -3.61 19.80 22.27
CA LYS A 261 -2.79 18.59 22.22
C LYS A 261 -1.55 18.73 23.09
N THR A 262 -1.26 17.69 23.89
CA THR A 262 0.04 17.54 24.56
C THR A 262 1.04 16.95 23.59
N LEU A 263 2.24 17.54 23.51
CA LEU A 263 3.26 17.17 22.55
C LEU A 263 4.53 16.73 23.27
N ASN A 264 5.15 15.67 22.77
CA ASN A 264 6.53 15.34 23.13
C ASN A 264 7.44 16.21 22.27
N THR A 265 8.25 17.05 22.90
CA THR A 265 9.13 18.00 22.23
C THR A 265 10.57 17.80 22.67
N TYR A 266 11.49 18.38 21.95
CA TYR A 266 12.90 18.42 22.29
C TYR A 266 13.36 19.87 22.40
N SER A 267 14.20 20.19 23.40
CA SER A 267 14.75 21.52 23.59
C SER A 267 16.26 21.52 23.41
N SER A 268 16.77 22.45 22.62
CA SER A 268 18.20 22.68 22.47
C SER A 268 18.47 24.19 22.33
N ASN A 269 19.41 24.69 23.10
CA ASN A 269 19.83 26.08 23.08
C ASN A 269 18.67 27.11 23.17
N GLY A 270 17.67 26.79 23.99
CA GLY A 270 16.50 27.68 24.17
C GLY A 270 15.47 27.63 23.05
N THR A 271 15.62 26.76 22.06
CA THR A 271 14.66 26.49 21.01
C THR A 271 13.99 25.14 21.25
N TYR A 272 12.69 25.05 21.03
CA TYR A 272 11.91 23.83 21.12
C TYR A 272 11.58 23.30 19.72
N TYR A 273 11.59 21.99 19.57
CA TYR A 273 11.41 21.27 18.31
C TYR A 273 10.27 20.26 18.45
N LEU A 274 9.47 20.07 17.42
CA LEU A 274 8.56 18.94 17.31
C LEU A 274 9.35 17.68 16.94
N PHE A 275 9.95 17.09 17.96
CA PHE A 275 10.87 15.98 17.84
C PHE A 275 10.69 15.06 19.07
N ASP A 276 10.03 13.92 18.87
CA ASP A 276 9.68 12.97 19.94
C ASP A 276 10.71 11.84 20.02
N VAL A 277 11.46 11.80 21.11
CA VAL A 277 12.43 10.75 21.46
C VAL A 277 11.88 9.75 22.47
N THR A 278 10.62 9.86 22.86
CA THR A 278 10.04 9.07 23.96
C THR A 278 9.51 7.71 23.52
N LYS A 279 9.27 7.53 22.24
CA LYS A 279 8.75 6.26 21.72
C LYS A 279 9.80 5.16 21.76
N PRO A 280 9.42 3.90 22.10
CA PRO A 280 10.36 2.78 22.16
C PRO A 280 10.70 2.26 20.74
N MET A 281 11.29 3.13 19.92
CA MET A 281 11.71 2.87 18.57
C MET A 281 13.19 3.24 18.36
N ASN A 282 13.82 2.73 17.31
CA ASN A 282 15.22 3.06 16.99
C ASN A 282 15.36 4.49 16.45
N GLY A 283 14.35 4.93 15.68
CA GLY A 283 14.23 6.29 15.16
C GLY A 283 13.49 7.22 16.12
N VAL A 284 12.90 8.25 15.58
CA VAL A 284 12.17 9.32 16.28
C VAL A 284 10.90 9.67 15.50
N ILE A 285 10.02 10.49 16.11
CA ILE A 285 8.94 11.16 15.37
C ILE A 285 9.34 12.63 15.26
N GLU A 286 9.42 13.13 14.03
CA GLU A 286 9.89 14.49 13.77
C GLU A 286 9.01 15.22 12.78
N THR A 287 8.85 16.53 12.98
CA THR A 287 8.00 17.37 12.16
C THR A 287 8.76 18.55 11.62
N PHE A 288 8.58 18.80 10.34
CA PHE A 288 9.21 19.85 9.56
C PHE A 288 8.15 20.75 8.94
N THR A 289 8.54 21.96 8.64
CA THR A 289 7.75 22.90 7.84
C THR A 289 8.46 23.23 6.52
N ALA A 290 7.75 23.14 5.41
CA ALA A 290 8.23 23.60 4.10
C ALA A 290 8.06 25.11 3.92
N ARG A 291 7.41 25.81 4.86
CA ARG A 291 7.17 27.28 4.82
C ARG A 291 6.50 27.73 3.52
N ASN A 292 5.51 26.98 3.06
CA ASN A 292 4.82 27.16 1.77
C ASN A 292 5.73 27.04 0.54
N GLY A 293 6.94 26.50 0.73
CA GLY A 293 7.81 26.04 -0.35
C GLY A 293 7.59 24.57 -0.66
N SER A 294 8.46 24.00 -1.51
CA SER A 294 8.38 22.60 -1.91
C SER A 294 9.65 21.81 -1.58
N SER A 295 10.57 22.40 -0.83
CA SER A 295 11.78 21.73 -0.38
C SER A 295 11.49 20.79 0.78
N LEU A 296 11.93 19.51 0.69
CA LEU A 296 11.79 18.55 1.77
C LEU A 296 13.16 18.09 2.31
N PRO A 297 13.15 17.79 3.60
CA PRO A 297 12.04 17.88 4.54
C PRO A 297 11.66 19.31 4.93
N GLY A 298 12.32 20.32 4.40
CA GLY A 298 12.20 21.71 4.83
C GLY A 298 13.09 22.01 6.04
N VAL A 299 12.58 22.75 7.01
CA VAL A 299 13.24 23.03 8.27
C VAL A 299 12.43 22.48 9.42
N TYR A 300 13.06 22.17 10.55
CA TYR A 300 12.33 21.72 11.73
C TYR A 300 11.27 22.74 12.14
N SER A 301 10.10 22.24 12.52
CA SER A 301 9.09 23.03 13.20
C SER A 301 9.62 23.39 14.59
N THR A 302 9.72 24.69 14.88
CA THR A 302 10.34 25.19 16.09
C THR A 302 9.48 26.23 16.79
N ASP A 303 9.67 26.32 18.12
CA ASP A 303 9.05 27.31 18.97
C ASP A 303 10.05 27.83 20.03
N SER A 304 9.85 29.06 20.50
CA SER A 304 10.76 29.70 21.45
C SER A 304 10.43 29.44 22.93
N ASN A 305 9.20 29.01 23.22
CA ASN A 305 8.71 28.85 24.59
C ASN A 305 7.98 27.52 24.86
N ASN A 306 7.99 26.61 23.87
CA ASN A 306 7.28 25.32 23.89
C ASN A 306 5.75 25.43 24.00
N SER A 307 5.20 26.58 23.65
CA SER A 307 3.76 26.87 23.65
C SER A 307 3.28 27.11 22.22
N TRP A 308 3.03 26.04 21.52
CA TRP A 308 2.67 25.96 20.09
C TRP A 308 1.23 26.43 19.84
N THR A 309 1.00 27.70 20.18
CA THR A 309 -0.34 28.33 20.17
C THR A 309 -0.57 29.30 19.02
N ALA A 310 0.45 29.57 18.21
CA ALA A 310 0.28 30.40 17.04
C ALA A 310 -0.53 29.63 15.98
N TYR A 311 -1.49 30.28 15.35
CA TYR A 311 -2.28 29.69 14.26
C TYR A 311 -1.42 29.07 13.16
N SER A 312 -0.27 29.69 12.86
CA SER A 312 0.69 29.17 11.88
C SER A 312 1.44 27.93 12.32
N GLN A 313 1.29 27.46 13.55
CA GLN A 313 1.93 26.25 14.06
C GLN A 313 0.97 25.06 14.17
N ALA A 314 -0.24 25.31 13.89
CA ALA A 314 -1.29 24.37 14.20
C ALA A 314 -1.23 23.10 13.35
N ALA A 315 -0.86 23.21 12.07
CA ALA A 315 -0.62 22.07 11.20
C ALA A 315 0.56 21.22 11.71
N ASP A 316 1.60 21.89 12.20
CA ASP A 316 2.77 21.25 12.80
C ASP A 316 2.38 20.42 14.03
N VAL A 317 1.55 21.01 14.89
CA VAL A 317 1.04 20.38 16.12
C VAL A 317 0.27 19.10 15.79
N ASP A 318 -0.65 19.17 14.82
CA ASP A 318 -1.45 18.02 14.42
C ASP A 318 -0.62 16.94 13.78
N ALA A 319 0.23 17.28 12.81
CA ALA A 319 1.11 16.32 12.15
C ALA A 319 1.94 15.55 13.19
N HIS A 320 2.50 16.26 14.18
CA HIS A 320 3.32 15.65 15.22
C HIS A 320 2.51 14.76 16.16
N ALA A 321 1.40 15.29 16.67
CA ALA A 321 0.55 14.57 17.61
C ALA A 321 -0.07 13.32 16.99
N TYR A 322 -0.56 13.45 15.75
CA TYR A 322 -1.21 12.35 15.06
C TYR A 322 -0.22 11.29 14.57
N ALA A 323 0.98 11.67 14.13
CA ALA A 323 2.05 10.69 13.88
C ALA A 323 2.35 9.85 15.14
N GLY A 324 2.36 10.49 16.30
CA GLY A 324 2.48 9.82 17.59
C GLY A 324 1.33 8.86 17.90
N LYS A 325 0.08 9.28 17.65
CA LYS A 325 -1.11 8.43 17.84
C LYS A 325 -1.10 7.22 16.89
N VAL A 326 -0.70 7.42 15.62
CA VAL A 326 -0.62 6.34 14.64
C VAL A 326 0.46 5.33 15.03
N TYR A 327 1.65 5.81 15.47
CA TYR A 327 2.68 4.93 16.01
C TYR A 327 2.15 4.10 17.18
N ASP A 328 1.51 4.75 18.16
CA ASP A 328 0.98 4.09 19.36
C ASP A 328 -0.10 3.06 19.00
N TYR A 329 -0.95 3.35 18.04
CA TYR A 329 -1.94 2.39 17.54
C TYR A 329 -1.27 1.13 16.97
N TYR A 330 -0.36 1.28 16.03
CA TYR A 330 0.33 0.12 15.44
C TYR A 330 1.14 -0.65 16.47
N LYS A 331 1.79 0.06 17.40
CA LYS A 331 2.58 -0.55 18.48
C LYS A 331 1.71 -1.31 19.47
N ASN A 332 0.65 -0.67 19.98
CA ASN A 332 -0.15 -1.23 21.06
C ASN A 332 -1.18 -2.26 20.57
N THR A 333 -1.75 -2.05 19.38
CA THR A 333 -2.78 -2.94 18.82
C THR A 333 -2.20 -4.14 18.10
N HIS A 334 -1.06 -3.93 17.42
CA HIS A 334 -0.48 -4.93 16.51
C HIS A 334 0.96 -5.32 16.87
N ASN A 335 1.52 -4.76 17.95
CA ASN A 335 2.92 -4.92 18.37
C ASN A 335 3.92 -4.55 17.25
N ARG A 336 3.51 -3.66 16.32
CA ARG A 336 4.34 -3.22 15.22
C ARG A 336 5.15 -1.99 15.61
N ASN A 337 6.47 -2.08 15.46
CA ASN A 337 7.39 -1.01 15.82
C ASN A 337 7.65 -0.11 14.61
N SER A 338 6.90 0.99 14.50
CA SER A 338 6.88 1.89 13.34
C SER A 338 6.37 1.24 12.03
N PHE A 339 6.39 1.98 10.92
CA PHE A 339 5.86 1.51 9.64
C PHE A 339 6.66 0.34 9.03
N ASP A 340 7.94 0.21 9.38
CA ASP A 340 8.83 -0.86 8.90
C ASP A 340 8.94 -2.06 9.85
N ASN A 341 8.28 -1.98 11.00
CA ASN A 341 8.39 -2.94 12.12
C ASN A 341 9.81 -3.04 12.72
N ASN A 342 10.67 -2.08 12.43
CA ASN A 342 12.05 -2.02 12.96
C ASN A 342 12.35 -0.69 13.67
N GLY A 343 11.33 0.14 13.87
CA GLY A 343 11.46 1.42 14.58
C GLY A 343 12.07 2.54 13.73
N ALA A 344 11.79 2.56 12.42
CA ALA A 344 12.21 3.65 11.54
C ALA A 344 11.62 5.00 11.98
N THR A 345 12.37 6.07 11.75
CA THR A 345 11.93 7.45 11.98
C THR A 345 10.66 7.76 11.21
N ILE A 346 9.67 8.33 11.89
CA ILE A 346 8.43 8.84 11.29
C ILE A 346 8.60 10.34 11.09
N ARG A 347 8.63 10.76 9.84
CA ARG A 347 8.84 12.14 9.45
C ARG A 347 7.58 12.71 8.80
N SER A 348 7.20 13.91 9.23
CA SER A 348 6.12 14.70 8.63
C SER A 348 6.65 16.05 8.18
N THR A 349 6.22 16.53 7.02
CA THR A 349 6.43 17.92 6.60
C THR A 349 5.09 18.58 6.32
N VAL A 350 4.84 19.69 6.97
CA VAL A 350 3.65 20.52 6.79
C VAL A 350 3.95 21.78 6.00
N HIS A 351 2.91 22.54 5.66
CA HIS A 351 3.00 23.78 4.88
C HIS A 351 3.71 23.57 3.54
N TYR A 352 3.42 22.46 2.88
CA TYR A 352 3.99 22.15 1.58
C TYR A 352 3.23 22.87 0.46
N GLY A 353 3.97 23.61 -0.34
CA GLY A 353 3.40 24.40 -1.45
C GLY A 353 2.53 25.56 -0.99
N SER A 354 1.91 26.23 -1.95
CA SER A 354 0.95 27.30 -1.70
C SER A 354 -0.43 26.87 -2.21
N ASN A 355 -1.45 26.94 -1.37
CA ASN A 355 -2.81 26.45 -1.68
C ASN A 355 -2.81 24.99 -2.18
N TYR A 356 -1.94 24.16 -1.61
CA TYR A 356 -1.77 22.79 -2.05
C TYR A 356 -2.82 21.89 -1.40
N ASN A 357 -3.77 21.42 -2.22
CA ASN A 357 -4.92 20.65 -1.81
C ASN A 357 -4.64 19.14 -1.79
N ASN A 358 -3.51 18.71 -1.20
CA ASN A 358 -3.16 17.31 -1.15
C ASN A 358 -2.22 16.95 0.01
N ALA A 359 -2.23 15.66 0.41
CA ALA A 359 -1.23 15.02 1.25
C ALA A 359 -0.70 13.78 0.54
N PHE A 360 0.48 13.31 0.90
CA PHE A 360 1.03 12.08 0.31
C PHE A 360 2.19 11.50 1.12
N TRP A 361 2.31 10.19 1.07
CA TRP A 361 3.52 9.46 1.40
C TRP A 361 4.42 9.38 0.17
N ASN A 362 5.67 9.84 0.26
CA ASN A 362 6.60 9.86 -0.89
C ASN A 362 7.62 8.70 -0.89
N GLY A 363 7.43 7.68 -0.05
CA GLY A 363 8.37 6.56 0.10
C GLY A 363 9.38 6.74 1.23
N SER A 364 9.44 7.94 1.85
CA SER A 364 10.35 8.25 2.95
C SER A 364 9.73 9.11 4.05
N GLN A 365 8.72 9.91 3.74
CA GLN A 365 8.04 10.80 4.69
C GLN A 365 6.63 11.12 4.25
N MET A 366 5.83 11.60 5.20
CA MET A 366 4.51 12.18 4.96
C MET A 366 4.67 13.68 4.65
N VAL A 367 3.87 14.17 3.70
CA VAL A 367 3.87 15.56 3.25
C VAL A 367 2.44 16.09 3.20
N TYR A 368 2.19 17.25 3.80
CA TYR A 368 0.87 17.85 3.92
C TYR A 368 0.86 19.28 3.39
N GLY A 369 -0.08 19.57 2.50
CA GLY A 369 -0.41 20.95 2.11
C GLY A 369 -1.36 21.61 3.11
N ASP A 370 -1.52 22.93 2.99
CA ASP A 370 -2.43 23.72 3.82
C ASP A 370 -3.82 23.89 3.19
N GLY A 371 -4.03 23.33 2.02
CA GLY A 371 -5.26 23.56 1.28
C GLY A 371 -5.36 24.99 0.72
N ASP A 372 -6.45 25.26 0.00
CA ASP A 372 -6.77 26.59 -0.55
C ASP A 372 -7.71 27.41 0.36
N GLY A 373 -8.06 26.85 1.53
CA GLY A 373 -8.96 27.47 2.51
C GLY A 373 -10.45 27.38 2.17
N SER A 374 -10.81 26.83 1.00
CA SER A 374 -12.20 26.65 0.57
C SER A 374 -12.57 25.20 0.25
N THR A 375 -11.74 24.53 -0.55
CA THR A 375 -11.93 23.12 -0.82
C THR A 375 -11.33 22.29 0.31
N PHE A 376 -10.23 22.80 0.81
CA PHE A 376 -9.49 22.13 1.87
C PHE A 376 -8.82 23.15 2.79
N THR A 377 -8.67 22.78 4.03
CA THR A 377 -7.75 23.40 4.96
C THR A 377 -6.52 22.52 5.14
N SER A 378 -5.50 22.74 6.08
CA SER A 378 -4.24 21.95 6.09
C SER A 378 -4.43 20.48 6.37
N LEU A 379 -3.90 19.54 5.65
CA LEU A 379 -4.22 18.12 5.66
C LEU A 379 -3.79 17.35 6.90
N SER A 380 -2.82 17.87 7.63
CA SER A 380 -2.34 17.21 8.85
C SER A 380 -3.33 17.20 10.02
N GLY A 381 -4.42 17.95 9.91
CA GLY A 381 -5.38 18.07 11.01
C GLY A 381 -6.37 16.95 11.14
N ALA A 382 -6.61 16.17 10.10
CA ALA A 382 -7.45 14.99 10.18
C ALA A 382 -6.63 13.77 10.59
N LEU A 383 -7.04 13.13 11.70
CA LEU A 383 -6.33 11.95 12.21
C LEU A 383 -6.38 10.79 11.23
N ASP A 384 -7.51 10.58 10.58
CA ASP A 384 -7.72 9.56 9.57
C ASP A 384 -6.83 9.76 8.34
N VAL A 385 -6.61 11.02 7.90
CA VAL A 385 -5.68 11.34 6.80
C VAL A 385 -4.24 11.03 7.19
N VAL A 386 -3.80 11.42 8.39
CA VAL A 386 -2.44 11.09 8.87
C VAL A 386 -2.26 9.58 8.98
N ALA A 387 -3.27 8.87 9.44
CA ALA A 387 -3.26 7.42 9.53
C ALA A 387 -3.26 6.75 8.16
N HIS A 388 -4.02 7.29 7.19
CA HIS A 388 -4.04 6.85 5.80
C HIS A 388 -2.63 6.93 5.18
N GLU A 389 -1.96 8.08 5.29
CA GLU A 389 -0.62 8.27 4.72
C GLU A 389 0.42 7.35 5.34
N LEU A 390 0.42 7.22 6.67
CA LEU A 390 1.37 6.32 7.33
C LEU A 390 1.04 4.85 7.07
N THR A 391 -0.20 4.50 6.76
CA THR A 391 -0.58 3.15 6.35
C THR A 391 -0.07 2.81 4.96
N HIS A 392 0.07 3.76 4.04
CA HIS A 392 0.79 3.53 2.78
C HIS A 392 2.23 3.07 3.03
N ALA A 393 2.92 3.69 4.02
CA ALA A 393 4.25 3.24 4.43
C ALA A 393 4.24 1.80 4.97
N VAL A 394 3.24 1.45 5.78
CA VAL A 394 3.08 0.07 6.27
C VAL A 394 2.83 -0.90 5.12
N THR A 395 1.94 -0.55 4.19
CA THR A 395 1.63 -1.35 3.00
C THR A 395 2.86 -1.56 2.13
N GLU A 396 3.67 -0.51 1.90
CA GLU A 396 4.92 -0.59 1.13
C GLU A 396 5.92 -1.57 1.77
N ARG A 397 6.00 -1.59 3.10
CA ARG A 397 6.94 -2.44 3.87
C ARG A 397 6.39 -3.83 4.19
N THR A 398 5.18 -4.17 3.75
CA THR A 398 4.54 -5.48 4.00
C THR A 398 4.05 -6.12 2.71
N ALA A 399 2.79 -5.90 2.34
CA ALA A 399 2.20 -6.44 1.10
C ALA A 399 2.88 -5.89 -0.15
N GLY A 400 3.36 -4.65 -0.12
CA GLY A 400 3.97 -3.97 -1.26
C GLY A 400 3.02 -3.84 -2.43
N LEU A 401 1.72 -3.61 -2.18
CA LEU A 401 0.68 -3.52 -3.21
C LEU A 401 1.06 -2.51 -4.29
N GLN A 402 1.17 -2.95 -5.53
CA GLN A 402 1.47 -2.09 -6.67
C GLN A 402 0.37 -1.03 -6.83
N TYR A 403 0.78 0.23 -6.98
CA TYR A 403 -0.15 1.37 -6.98
C TYR A 403 -0.79 1.57 -8.36
N GLN A 404 -1.52 0.54 -8.80
CA GLN A 404 -2.27 0.56 -10.06
C GLN A 404 -3.43 -0.45 -10.04
N TYR A 405 -4.51 -0.15 -10.75
CA TYR A 405 -5.70 -1.01 -10.90
C TYR A 405 -6.21 -1.52 -9.54
N GLN A 406 -6.60 -2.81 -9.45
CA GLN A 406 -7.16 -3.36 -8.22
C GLN A 406 -6.16 -3.44 -7.06
N SER A 407 -4.88 -3.67 -7.34
CA SER A 407 -3.86 -3.67 -6.28
C SER A 407 -3.67 -2.28 -5.68
N GLY A 408 -3.71 -1.24 -6.52
CA GLY A 408 -3.68 0.15 -6.08
C GLY A 408 -4.96 0.56 -5.34
N ALA A 409 -6.12 0.14 -5.82
CA ALA A 409 -7.39 0.35 -5.13
C ALA A 409 -7.46 -0.36 -3.77
N LEU A 410 -6.81 -1.52 -3.61
CA LEU A 410 -6.62 -2.16 -2.30
C LEU A 410 -5.66 -1.36 -1.42
N ASN A 411 -4.57 -0.83 -1.97
CA ASN A 411 -3.63 0.02 -1.25
C ASN A 411 -4.37 1.23 -0.64
N GLU A 412 -5.19 1.92 -1.44
CA GLU A 412 -6.06 3.00 -0.98
C GLU A 412 -7.05 2.55 0.09
N SER A 413 -7.77 1.46 -0.17
CA SER A 413 -8.78 0.97 0.76
C SER A 413 -8.18 0.52 2.10
N PHE A 414 -7.03 -0.14 2.11
CA PHE A 414 -6.38 -0.48 3.38
C PHE A 414 -5.96 0.78 4.15
N SER A 415 -5.49 1.81 3.46
CA SER A 415 -5.19 3.11 4.07
C SER A 415 -6.44 3.76 4.66
N ASP A 416 -7.56 3.80 3.94
CA ASP A 416 -8.85 4.30 4.44
C ASP A 416 -9.37 3.48 5.64
N VAL A 417 -9.27 2.16 5.58
CA VAL A 417 -9.75 1.26 6.65
C VAL A 417 -8.93 1.44 7.93
N PHE A 418 -7.61 1.62 7.82
CA PHE A 418 -6.78 1.92 8.99
C PHE A 418 -6.96 3.37 9.46
N GLY A 419 -7.27 4.31 8.57
CA GLY A 419 -7.77 5.64 8.93
C GLY A 419 -8.97 5.54 9.86
N TYR A 420 -10.01 4.83 9.45
CA TYR A 420 -11.18 4.56 10.29
C TYR A 420 -10.84 3.84 11.60
N PHE A 421 -9.89 2.92 11.63
CA PHE A 421 -9.53 2.24 12.90
C PHE A 421 -8.89 3.19 13.91
N LEU A 422 -8.26 4.24 13.47
CA LEU A 422 -7.71 5.28 14.35
C LEU A 422 -8.73 6.34 14.69
N ASP A 423 -9.62 6.67 13.76
CA ASP A 423 -10.71 7.63 13.94
C ASP A 423 -12.09 7.00 13.68
N PRO A 424 -12.65 6.24 14.65
CA PRO A 424 -13.84 5.44 14.43
C PRO A 424 -15.16 6.21 14.73
N GLY A 425 -15.15 7.54 14.67
CA GLY A 425 -16.31 8.38 14.97
C GLY A 425 -17.48 8.16 14.01
N ASP A 426 -17.18 8.02 12.75
CA ASP A 426 -18.10 7.72 11.65
C ASP A 426 -17.43 6.83 10.60
N TYR A 427 -17.89 6.80 9.37
CA TYR A 427 -17.27 6.04 8.27
C TYR A 427 -16.88 6.95 7.13
N LEU A 428 -16.59 8.19 7.42
CA LEU A 428 -16.12 9.19 6.47
C LEU A 428 -14.58 9.21 6.45
N MET A 429 -14.03 9.88 5.49
CA MET A 429 -12.60 10.11 5.34
C MET A 429 -12.34 11.58 4.99
N GLY A 430 -11.53 12.23 5.81
CA GLY A 430 -11.13 13.62 5.66
C GLY A 430 -12.24 14.64 5.91
N GLU A 431 -13.33 14.26 6.57
CA GLU A 431 -14.49 15.11 6.86
C GLU A 431 -14.14 16.31 7.72
N ASP A 432 -13.19 16.15 8.63
CA ASP A 432 -12.71 17.22 9.51
C ASP A 432 -12.13 18.40 8.76
N VAL A 433 -11.78 18.19 7.51
CA VAL A 433 -10.86 19.05 6.79
C VAL A 433 -11.28 19.36 5.37
N TYR A 434 -12.23 18.64 4.85
CA TYR A 434 -12.83 18.87 3.54
C TYR A 434 -13.89 19.96 3.63
N THR A 435 -13.90 20.89 2.67
CA THR A 435 -14.83 22.03 2.56
C THR A 435 -15.14 22.71 3.90
N PRO A 436 -14.15 23.42 4.49
CA PRO A 436 -14.27 24.01 5.81
C PRO A 436 -15.55 24.84 6.00
N GLY A 437 -16.33 24.49 7.04
CA GLY A 437 -17.60 25.13 7.36
C GLY A 437 -18.85 24.46 6.77
N ILE A 438 -18.70 23.39 5.99
CA ILE A 438 -19.82 22.54 5.53
C ILE A 438 -19.83 21.27 6.37
N SER A 439 -20.88 21.05 7.14
CA SER A 439 -20.99 19.88 8.00
C SER A 439 -21.57 18.68 7.26
N GLY A 440 -20.95 17.51 7.44
CA GLY A 440 -21.47 16.22 6.96
C GLY A 440 -21.04 15.86 5.53
N ASP A 441 -20.07 16.55 4.96
CA ASP A 441 -19.40 16.16 3.74
C ASP A 441 -18.02 15.55 4.06
N ALA A 442 -17.44 14.91 3.07
CA ALA A 442 -16.14 14.25 3.17
C ALA A 442 -15.56 13.98 1.79
N LEU A 443 -14.33 13.53 1.74
CA LEU A 443 -13.73 13.02 0.51
C LEU A 443 -14.33 11.72 0.05
N ARG A 444 -14.46 10.81 0.99
CA ARG A 444 -14.91 9.43 0.76
C ARG A 444 -15.76 8.95 1.92
N SER A 445 -16.51 7.88 1.69
CA SER A 445 -17.24 7.18 2.73
C SER A 445 -17.08 5.67 2.56
N LEU A 446 -16.68 4.99 3.62
CA LEU A 446 -16.67 3.53 3.64
C LEU A 446 -18.10 2.97 3.66
N SER A 447 -19.03 3.67 4.34
CA SER A 447 -20.42 3.21 4.47
C SER A 447 -21.25 3.44 3.21
N ASN A 448 -21.03 4.54 2.50
CA ASN A 448 -21.78 4.92 1.30
C ASN A 448 -20.88 5.52 0.21
N PRO A 449 -19.95 4.72 -0.40
CA PRO A 449 -19.04 5.21 -1.43
C PRO A 449 -19.72 5.94 -2.60
N PRO A 450 -20.94 5.52 -3.07
CA PRO A 450 -21.60 6.21 -4.17
C PRO A 450 -21.96 7.68 -3.91
N GLN A 451 -22.16 8.07 -2.66
CA GLN A 451 -22.42 9.48 -2.30
C GLN A 451 -21.25 10.38 -2.70
N TYR A 452 -20.03 9.84 -2.74
CA TYR A 452 -18.78 10.53 -3.05
C TYR A 452 -18.18 10.08 -4.39
N GLY A 453 -19.02 9.55 -5.30
CA GLY A 453 -18.63 9.22 -6.67
C GLY A 453 -17.82 7.92 -6.83
N GLN A 454 -17.71 7.10 -5.80
CA GLN A 454 -17.01 5.82 -5.84
C GLN A 454 -17.99 4.64 -6.00
N PRO A 455 -17.67 3.56 -6.73
CA PRO A 455 -18.48 2.36 -6.79
C PRO A 455 -18.46 1.59 -5.46
N ALA A 456 -19.61 1.04 -5.07
CA ALA A 456 -19.74 0.18 -3.89
C ALA A 456 -19.88 -1.32 -4.24
N HIS A 457 -19.83 -1.69 -5.52
CA HIS A 457 -20.06 -3.05 -5.98
C HIS A 457 -19.32 -3.32 -7.30
N MET A 458 -18.83 -4.56 -7.48
CA MET A 458 -18.05 -4.95 -8.67
C MET A 458 -18.78 -4.73 -10.02
N ASN A 459 -20.11 -4.78 -10.05
CA ASN A 459 -20.87 -4.47 -11.27
C ASN A 459 -20.65 -3.04 -11.76
N ASN A 460 -20.21 -2.16 -10.88
CA ASN A 460 -19.97 -0.75 -11.17
C ASN A 460 -18.46 -0.42 -11.20
N TYR A 461 -17.60 -1.44 -11.28
CA TYR A 461 -16.15 -1.24 -11.39
C TYR A 461 -15.81 -0.36 -12.57
N VAL A 462 -15.01 0.67 -12.36
CA VAL A 462 -14.64 1.66 -13.39
C VAL A 462 -13.35 1.22 -14.08
N ASN A 463 -13.47 0.85 -15.36
CA ASN A 463 -12.32 0.59 -16.21
C ASN A 463 -11.81 1.92 -16.80
N THR A 464 -10.66 2.38 -16.35
CA THR A 464 -10.03 3.62 -16.78
C THR A 464 -8.51 3.47 -16.78
N SER A 465 -7.84 4.29 -17.58
CA SER A 465 -6.37 4.48 -17.51
C SER A 465 -5.98 5.69 -16.64
N SER A 466 -6.95 6.56 -16.32
CA SER A 466 -6.73 7.68 -15.41
C SER A 466 -6.54 7.19 -13.99
N ASP A 467 -5.87 7.98 -13.16
CA ASP A 467 -5.68 7.69 -11.73
C ASP A 467 -5.10 6.27 -11.53
N ASN A 468 -4.03 5.95 -12.25
CA ASN A 468 -3.35 4.65 -12.23
C ASN A 468 -4.30 3.44 -12.37
N GLY A 469 -5.34 3.57 -13.20
CA GLY A 469 -6.38 2.55 -13.36
C GLY A 469 -7.56 2.73 -12.39
N GLY A 470 -7.78 3.95 -11.89
CA GLY A 470 -8.90 4.31 -11.02
C GLY A 470 -8.70 3.86 -9.57
N VAL A 471 -7.48 4.00 -9.03
CA VAL A 471 -7.16 3.50 -7.68
C VAL A 471 -7.99 4.18 -6.60
N HIS A 472 -8.14 5.52 -6.64
CA HIS A 472 -8.99 6.26 -5.72
C HIS A 472 -10.48 6.07 -5.98
N THR A 473 -10.86 5.74 -7.22
CA THR A 473 -12.27 5.48 -7.55
C THR A 473 -12.70 4.09 -7.09
N ASN A 474 -11.97 3.05 -7.50
CA ASN A 474 -12.37 1.66 -7.27
C ASN A 474 -12.10 1.18 -5.83
N SER A 475 -11.36 1.94 -5.02
CA SER A 475 -11.22 1.70 -3.57
C SER A 475 -12.55 1.70 -2.81
N GLY A 476 -13.58 2.34 -3.35
CA GLY A 476 -14.93 2.31 -2.78
C GLY A 476 -15.52 0.90 -2.65
N ILE A 477 -15.17 -0.04 -3.54
CA ILE A 477 -15.67 -1.42 -3.47
C ILE A 477 -15.12 -2.16 -2.25
N PRO A 478 -13.80 -2.27 -2.03
CA PRO A 478 -13.25 -2.86 -0.82
C PRO A 478 -13.54 -2.03 0.44
N ASN A 479 -13.69 -0.70 0.37
CA ASN A 479 -14.15 0.14 1.47
C ASN A 479 -15.54 -0.28 1.93
N LYS A 480 -16.47 -0.50 1.00
CA LYS A 480 -17.82 -1.00 1.34
C LYS A 480 -17.78 -2.39 1.96
N ALA A 481 -16.93 -3.29 1.47
CA ALA A 481 -16.73 -4.60 2.09
C ALA A 481 -16.16 -4.47 3.52
N ALA A 482 -15.25 -3.52 3.74
CA ALA A 482 -14.71 -3.24 5.07
C ALA A 482 -15.78 -2.71 6.03
N TYR A 483 -16.59 -1.73 5.59
CA TYR A 483 -17.75 -1.26 6.37
C TYR A 483 -18.67 -2.41 6.77
N ASN A 484 -19.08 -3.26 5.82
CA ASN A 484 -19.94 -4.42 6.08
C ASN A 484 -19.30 -5.38 7.08
N THR A 485 -18.00 -5.61 6.96
CA THR A 485 -17.23 -6.45 7.90
C THR A 485 -17.23 -5.85 9.30
N ILE A 486 -16.82 -4.58 9.44
CA ILE A 486 -16.70 -3.89 10.72
C ILE A 486 -18.07 -3.83 11.42
N SER A 487 -19.12 -3.50 10.67
CA SER A 487 -20.51 -3.44 11.20
C SER A 487 -20.99 -4.80 11.71
N SER A 488 -20.52 -5.91 11.10
CA SER A 488 -20.96 -7.26 11.46
C SER A 488 -20.19 -7.87 12.63
N ILE A 489 -18.88 -7.59 12.75
CA ILE A 489 -18.01 -8.27 13.73
C ILE A 489 -17.37 -7.33 14.75
N GLY A 490 -17.55 -6.01 14.59
CA GLY A 490 -16.96 -4.97 15.41
C GLY A 490 -15.50 -4.65 15.05
N LYS A 491 -15.08 -3.41 15.38
CA LYS A 491 -13.73 -2.87 15.11
C LYS A 491 -12.61 -3.79 15.59
N ALA A 492 -12.66 -4.21 16.87
CA ALA A 492 -11.58 -4.97 17.50
C ALA A 492 -11.26 -6.33 16.84
N LYS A 493 -12.24 -6.96 16.18
CA LYS A 493 -11.99 -8.16 15.38
C LYS A 493 -11.54 -7.79 13.96
N ALA A 494 -12.16 -6.80 13.36
CA ALA A 494 -11.87 -6.37 12.01
C ALA A 494 -10.42 -5.89 11.87
N GLU A 495 -9.93 -5.03 12.77
CA GLU A 495 -8.55 -4.50 12.72
C GLU A 495 -7.49 -5.61 12.76
N LYS A 496 -7.69 -6.67 13.56
CA LYS A 496 -6.78 -7.81 13.61
C LYS A 496 -6.80 -8.63 12.31
N ILE A 497 -7.99 -8.83 11.74
CA ILE A 497 -8.16 -9.56 10.47
C ILE A 497 -7.51 -8.77 9.33
N TYR A 498 -7.77 -7.47 9.21
CA TYR A 498 -7.22 -6.62 8.16
C TYR A 498 -5.71 -6.48 8.29
N TYR A 499 -5.19 -6.27 9.50
CA TYR A 499 -3.75 -6.21 9.73
C TYR A 499 -3.07 -7.53 9.35
N ARG A 500 -3.62 -8.68 9.77
CA ARG A 500 -3.07 -9.99 9.40
C ARG A 500 -3.12 -10.22 7.89
N ALA A 501 -4.20 -9.84 7.22
CA ALA A 501 -4.30 -9.95 5.77
C ALA A 501 -3.21 -9.12 5.08
N LEU A 502 -3.02 -7.86 5.50
CA LEU A 502 -2.04 -6.93 4.95
C LEU A 502 -0.60 -7.41 5.14
N THR A 503 -0.28 -7.90 6.35
CA THR A 503 1.11 -8.18 6.72
C THR A 503 1.55 -9.61 6.45
N VAL A 504 0.60 -10.56 6.28
CA VAL A 504 0.89 -11.99 6.16
C VAL A 504 0.53 -12.54 4.78
N TYR A 505 -0.61 -12.15 4.23
CA TYR A 505 -1.17 -12.83 3.06
C TYR A 505 -1.08 -12.02 1.76
N LEU A 506 -1.33 -10.71 1.80
CA LEU A 506 -1.32 -9.89 0.60
C LEU A 506 0.07 -9.77 -0.02
N THR A 507 0.09 -9.64 -1.34
CA THR A 507 1.30 -9.56 -2.17
C THR A 507 1.16 -8.43 -3.19
N PRO A 508 2.22 -7.98 -3.86
CA PRO A 508 2.20 -6.79 -4.71
C PRO A 508 1.12 -6.78 -5.80
N THR A 509 0.69 -7.92 -6.30
CA THR A 509 -0.29 -8.05 -7.39
C THR A 509 -1.65 -8.55 -6.93
N SER A 510 -1.95 -8.48 -5.63
CA SER A 510 -3.25 -8.90 -5.09
C SER A 510 -4.39 -8.10 -5.71
N ASN A 511 -5.44 -8.78 -6.13
CA ASN A 511 -6.69 -8.21 -6.59
C ASN A 511 -7.80 -8.36 -5.54
N PHE A 512 -9.01 -7.91 -5.81
CA PHE A 512 -10.11 -7.95 -4.84
C PHE A 512 -10.49 -9.38 -4.42
N SER A 513 -10.54 -10.33 -5.35
CA SER A 513 -10.82 -11.74 -5.01
C SER A 513 -9.72 -12.34 -4.13
N TYR A 514 -8.46 -11.95 -4.38
CA TYR A 514 -7.34 -12.34 -3.55
C TYR A 514 -7.45 -11.73 -2.15
N ALA A 515 -7.77 -10.44 -2.06
CA ALA A 515 -7.94 -9.75 -0.77
C ALA A 515 -9.07 -10.40 0.06
N ARG A 516 -10.19 -10.74 -0.58
CA ARG A 516 -11.26 -11.51 0.08
C ARG A 516 -10.74 -12.84 0.64
N ALA A 517 -10.01 -13.62 -0.15
CA ALA A 517 -9.46 -14.89 0.30
C ALA A 517 -8.46 -14.71 1.46
N ALA A 518 -7.61 -13.69 1.40
CA ALA A 518 -6.66 -13.34 2.46
C ALA A 518 -7.36 -12.96 3.77
N LEU A 519 -8.42 -12.15 3.69
CA LEU A 519 -9.23 -11.76 4.86
C LEU A 519 -10.00 -12.94 5.45
N LEU A 520 -10.53 -13.84 4.62
CA LEU A 520 -11.18 -15.07 5.07
C LEU A 520 -10.19 -16.00 5.76
N GLN A 521 -8.98 -16.15 5.20
CA GLN A 521 -7.95 -16.95 5.84
C GLN A 521 -7.50 -16.32 7.17
N SER A 522 -7.34 -15.01 7.21
CA SER A 522 -7.03 -14.27 8.45
C SER A 522 -8.11 -14.47 9.51
N ALA A 523 -9.39 -14.44 9.10
CA ALA A 523 -10.51 -14.72 9.99
C ALA A 523 -10.52 -16.19 10.47
N ALA A 524 -10.18 -17.13 9.59
CA ALA A 524 -10.04 -18.54 9.95
C ALA A 524 -8.92 -18.79 10.96
N ASP A 525 -7.75 -18.16 10.76
CA ASP A 525 -6.60 -18.28 11.66
C ASP A 525 -6.91 -17.76 13.06
N LEU A 526 -7.57 -16.60 13.14
CA LEU A 526 -7.81 -15.90 14.39
C LEU A 526 -9.05 -16.41 15.15
N TYR A 527 -10.07 -16.86 14.42
CA TYR A 527 -11.40 -17.14 15.00
C TYR A 527 -11.97 -18.51 14.61
N GLY A 528 -11.27 -19.29 13.80
CA GLY A 528 -11.67 -20.60 13.33
C GLY A 528 -12.40 -20.57 11.98
N ASN A 529 -12.08 -21.55 11.13
CA ASN A 529 -12.74 -21.75 9.85
C ASN A 529 -14.23 -22.04 10.04
N GLY A 530 -15.11 -21.40 9.25
CA GLY A 530 -16.55 -21.53 9.35
C GLY A 530 -17.18 -20.89 10.60
N SER A 531 -16.41 -20.15 11.42
CA SER A 531 -16.93 -19.40 12.55
C SER A 531 -17.91 -18.31 12.11
N SER A 532 -18.69 -17.77 13.04
CA SER A 532 -19.57 -16.63 12.75
C SER A 532 -18.79 -15.43 12.22
N THR A 533 -17.57 -15.18 12.76
CA THR A 533 -16.67 -14.12 12.29
C THR A 533 -16.23 -14.37 10.84
N TYR A 534 -15.79 -15.58 10.53
CA TYR A 534 -15.42 -15.97 9.16
C TYR A 534 -16.61 -15.77 8.19
N ASN A 535 -17.80 -16.25 8.56
CA ASN A 535 -18.99 -16.16 7.71
C ASN A 535 -19.44 -14.70 7.51
N SER A 536 -19.27 -13.84 8.53
CA SER A 536 -19.56 -12.40 8.40
C SER A 536 -18.60 -11.71 7.41
N VAL A 537 -17.29 -12.00 7.47
CA VAL A 537 -16.30 -11.49 6.50
C VAL A 537 -16.67 -11.96 5.09
N LYS A 538 -17.01 -13.24 4.94
CA LYS A 538 -17.45 -13.80 3.65
C LYS A 538 -18.67 -13.06 3.10
N ALA A 539 -19.72 -12.90 3.89
CA ALA A 539 -20.93 -12.22 3.48
C ALA A 539 -20.69 -10.75 3.12
N ALA A 540 -19.79 -10.06 3.83
CA ALA A 540 -19.43 -8.67 3.57
C ALA A 540 -18.82 -8.48 2.17
N TRP A 541 -17.95 -9.39 1.74
CA TRP A 541 -17.32 -9.36 0.42
C TRP A 541 -18.26 -9.89 -0.68
N ASP A 542 -19.07 -10.89 -0.38
CA ASP A 542 -20.12 -11.37 -1.30
C ASP A 542 -21.11 -10.24 -1.62
N ALA A 543 -21.45 -9.40 -0.62
CA ALA A 543 -22.37 -8.27 -0.77
C ALA A 543 -21.87 -7.16 -1.71
N VAL A 544 -20.58 -7.09 -1.97
CA VAL A 544 -19.99 -6.15 -2.95
C VAL A 544 -19.65 -6.81 -4.28
N GLY A 545 -20.07 -8.07 -4.48
CA GLY A 545 -19.89 -8.81 -5.73
C GLY A 545 -18.48 -9.35 -5.94
N VAL A 546 -17.72 -9.58 -4.89
CA VAL A 546 -16.39 -10.21 -4.93
C VAL A 546 -16.50 -11.61 -4.35
N TYR A 547 -16.28 -12.65 -5.19
CA TYR A 547 -16.48 -14.06 -4.85
C TYR A 547 -15.19 -14.86 -4.84
#